data_d812951887615daa7f4c2a64555e1106
#
_entry.id   d812951887615daa7f4c2a64555e1106
#
_cell.length_a   1.000
_cell.length_b   1.000
_cell.length_c   1.000
_cell.angle_alpha   90.00
_cell.angle_beta   90.00
_cell.angle_gamma   90.00
#
_symmetry.space_group_name_H-M   'P 1'
#
loop_
_entity.id
_entity.type
_entity.pdbx_description
1 polymer ?
#
loop_
_entity_poly.entity_id
_entity_poly.type
_entity_poly.pdbx_seq_one_letter_code
_entity_poly.pdbx_strand_id
1 'polypeptide(L)' 'ERSIKAKRILEDPIFVEAIQKIRQDLELQWLNSDIKDSEQRENIFLMRRMTEVVVMQLQSVLETGKLATKK' A
#
# COMPACT_ATOMS: atom_id res chain seq x y z
N GLU A 1 15.90 -2.14 15.66
CA GLU A 1 16.42 -1.82 14.35
C GLU A 1 15.30 -1.56 13.34
N ARG A 2 15.53 -0.63 12.40
CA ARG A 2 14.49 -0.15 11.50
C ARG A 2 14.00 -1.23 10.52
N SER A 3 14.91 -2.06 9.99
CA SER A 3 14.52 -3.11 9.04
C SER A 3 13.68 -4.18 9.70
N ILE A 4 13.98 -4.54 10.95
CA ILE A 4 13.19 -5.51 11.70
C ILE A 4 11.80 -4.97 11.98
N LYS A 5 11.70 -3.69 12.35
CA LYS A 5 10.41 -3.03 12.61
C LYS A 5 9.57 -2.95 11.34
N ALA A 6 10.19 -2.60 10.22
CA ALA A 6 9.49 -2.54 8.93
C ALA A 6 8.98 -3.92 8.52
N LYS A 7 9.79 -4.96 8.71
CA LYS A 7 9.40 -6.34 8.43
C LYS A 7 8.20 -6.75 9.28
N ARG A 8 8.23 -6.43 10.57
CA ARG A 8 7.13 -6.75 11.49
C ARG A 8 5.82 -6.08 11.05
N ILE A 9 5.89 -4.81 10.62
CA ILE A 9 4.71 -4.11 10.12
C ILE A 9 4.18 -4.77 8.86
N LEU A 10 5.06 -5.07 7.89
CA LEU A 10 4.65 -5.67 6.62
C LEU A 10 4.07 -7.08 6.80
N GLU A 11 4.49 -7.80 7.84
CA GLU A 11 4.01 -9.16 8.11
C GLU A 11 2.89 -9.19 9.16
N ASP A 12 2.57 -8.06 9.79
CA ASP A 12 1.52 -8.00 10.79
C ASP A 12 0.16 -8.32 10.14
N PRO A 13 -0.58 -9.32 10.66
CA PRO A 13 -1.85 -9.72 10.06
C PRO A 13 -2.87 -8.58 10.00
N ILE A 14 -2.88 -7.69 10.97
CA ILE A 14 -3.82 -6.56 10.98
C ILE A 14 -3.45 -5.56 9.89
N PHE A 15 -2.14 -5.28 9.72
CA PHE A 15 -1.69 -4.40 8.65
C PHE A 15 -2.02 -4.98 7.27
N VAL A 16 -1.73 -6.27 7.06
CA VAL A 16 -2.01 -6.97 5.79
C VAL A 16 -3.51 -6.93 5.51
N GLU A 17 -4.33 -7.23 6.51
CA GLU A 17 -5.79 -7.18 6.38
C GLU A 17 -6.27 -5.78 6.00
N ALA A 18 -5.75 -4.75 6.66
CA ALA A 18 -6.13 -3.36 6.39
C ALA A 18 -5.80 -2.97 4.96
N ILE A 19 -4.61 -3.30 4.49
CA ILE A 19 -4.19 -2.98 3.12
C ILE A 19 -5.06 -3.73 2.10
N GLN A 20 -5.33 -5.00 2.33
CA GLN A 20 -6.19 -5.79 1.44
C GLN A 20 -7.61 -5.23 1.40
N LYS A 21 -8.12 -4.81 2.54
CA LYS A 21 -9.45 -4.22 2.62
C LYS A 21 -9.54 -2.91 1.85
N ILE A 22 -8.51 -2.06 1.95
CA ILE A 22 -8.46 -0.83 1.17
C ILE A 22 -8.45 -1.15 -0.33
N ARG A 23 -7.63 -2.11 -0.75
CA ARG A 23 -7.57 -2.52 -2.16
C ARG A 23 -8.92 -3.03 -2.67
N GLN A 24 -9.60 -3.84 -1.88
CA GLN A 24 -10.91 -4.37 -2.25
C GLN A 24 -11.96 -3.26 -2.32
N ASP A 25 -11.97 -2.35 -1.36
CA ASP A 25 -12.91 -1.23 -1.35
C ASP A 25 -12.71 -0.33 -2.56
N LEU A 26 -11.46 -0.05 -2.93
CA LEU A 26 -11.15 0.78 -4.10
C LEU A 26 -11.55 0.07 -5.40
N GLU A 27 -11.35 -1.24 -5.48
CA GLU A 27 -11.79 -2.01 -6.64
C GLU A 27 -13.30 -1.96 -6.81
N LEU A 28 -14.05 -2.12 -5.71
CA LEU A 28 -15.51 -2.02 -5.75
C LEU A 28 -15.96 -0.63 -6.16
N GLN A 29 -15.31 0.43 -5.66
CA GLN A 29 -15.62 1.80 -6.07
C GLN A 29 -15.37 1.99 -7.56
N TRP A 30 -14.29 1.42 -8.07
CA TRP A 30 -13.97 1.49 -9.50
C TRP A 30 -15.03 0.79 -10.34
N LEU A 31 -15.42 -0.43 -9.96
CA LEU A 31 -16.43 -1.22 -10.68
C LEU A 31 -17.79 -0.54 -10.67
N ASN A 32 -18.11 0.18 -9.59
CA ASN A 32 -19.38 0.87 -9.44
C ASN A 32 -19.35 2.33 -9.95
N SER A 33 -18.20 2.79 -10.41
CA SER A 33 -18.07 4.16 -10.92
C SER A 33 -18.73 4.29 -12.28
N ASP A 34 -19.34 5.47 -12.53
CA ASP A 34 -19.85 5.79 -13.85
C ASP A 34 -18.68 5.99 -14.81
N ILE A 35 -18.75 5.36 -16.00
CA ILE A 35 -17.69 5.47 -17.01
C ILE A 35 -17.45 6.93 -17.44
N LYS A 36 -18.47 7.78 -17.29
CA LYS A 36 -18.39 9.20 -17.63
C LYS A 36 -17.88 10.07 -16.49
N ASP A 37 -17.79 9.53 -15.28
CA ASP A 37 -17.32 10.28 -14.13
C ASP A 37 -15.80 10.17 -14.01
N SER A 38 -15.12 10.96 -14.84
CA SER A 38 -13.65 10.96 -14.90
C SER A 38 -13.02 11.45 -13.59
N GLU A 39 -13.66 12.38 -12.90
CA GLU A 39 -13.15 12.89 -11.63
C GLU A 39 -13.16 11.81 -10.55
N GLN A 40 -14.27 11.08 -10.42
CA GLN A 40 -14.36 9.97 -9.48
C GLN A 40 -13.30 8.91 -9.77
N ARG A 41 -13.14 8.55 -11.04
CA ARG A 41 -12.17 7.54 -11.47
C ARG A 41 -10.75 7.98 -11.21
N GLU A 42 -10.44 9.25 -11.45
CA GLU A 42 -9.13 9.82 -11.15
C GLU A 42 -8.83 9.76 -9.67
N ASN A 43 -9.80 10.10 -8.82
CA ASN A 43 -9.63 10.03 -7.37
C ASN A 43 -9.38 8.60 -6.89
N ILE A 44 -10.10 7.62 -7.43
CA ILE A 44 -9.88 6.20 -7.11
C ILE A 44 -8.46 5.79 -7.50
N PHE A 45 -8.02 6.17 -8.69
CA PHE A 45 -6.67 5.87 -9.17
C PHE A 45 -5.62 6.45 -8.22
N LEU A 46 -5.79 7.71 -7.80
CA LEU A 46 -4.84 8.35 -6.89
C LEU A 46 -4.81 7.66 -5.53
N MET A 47 -5.97 7.26 -5.00
CA MET A 47 -6.02 6.53 -3.73
C MET A 47 -5.34 5.17 -3.83
N ARG A 48 -5.52 4.44 -4.93
CA ARG A 48 -4.82 3.18 -5.17
C ARG A 48 -3.32 3.40 -5.22
N ARG A 49 -2.87 4.41 -5.95
CA ARG A 49 -1.45 4.72 -6.06
C ARG A 49 -0.87 5.06 -4.69
N MET A 50 -1.56 5.89 -3.89
CA MET A 50 -1.06 6.25 -2.56
C MET A 50 -0.97 5.05 -1.63
N THR A 51 -1.92 4.12 -1.69
CA THR A 51 -1.86 2.89 -0.91
C THR A 51 -0.59 2.09 -1.25
N GLU A 52 -0.29 1.93 -2.52
CA GLU A 52 0.91 1.21 -2.94
C GLU A 52 2.18 1.97 -2.58
N VAL A 53 2.16 3.31 -2.62
CA VAL A 53 3.32 4.12 -2.22
C VAL A 53 3.64 3.88 -0.74
N VAL A 54 2.65 3.83 0.13
CA VAL A 54 2.87 3.55 1.56
C VAL A 54 3.54 2.18 1.75
N VAL A 55 3.03 1.15 1.08
CA VAL A 55 3.61 -0.20 1.16
C VAL A 55 5.04 -0.20 0.62
N MET A 56 5.27 0.48 -0.50
CA MET A 56 6.60 0.58 -1.10
C MET A 56 7.59 1.28 -0.18
N GLN A 57 7.17 2.31 0.56
CA GLN A 57 8.04 3.00 1.49
C GLN A 57 8.48 2.08 2.63
N LEU A 58 7.56 1.27 3.15
CA LEU A 58 7.92 0.27 4.17
C LEU A 58 8.89 -0.77 3.64
N GLN A 59 8.68 -1.24 2.41
CA GLN A 59 9.60 -2.17 1.76
C GLN A 59 10.98 -1.54 1.54
N SER A 60 11.01 -0.26 1.18
CA SER A 60 12.26 0.48 1.00
C SER A 60 13.05 0.56 2.31
N VAL A 61 12.37 0.83 3.44
CA VAL A 61 13.04 0.85 4.75
C VAL A 61 13.61 -0.52 5.08
N LEU A 62 12.85 -1.59 4.82
CA LEU A 62 13.31 -2.95 5.04
C LEU A 62 14.57 -3.26 4.23
N GLU A 63 14.56 -2.94 2.94
CA GLU A 63 15.68 -3.23 2.04
C GLU A 63 16.92 -2.40 2.37
N THR A 64 16.72 -1.12 2.69
CA THR A 64 17.83 -0.26 3.12
C THR A 64 18.47 -0.80 4.38
N GLY A 65 17.67 -1.25 5.35
CA GLY A 65 18.17 -1.87 6.56
C GLY A 65 18.97 -3.14 6.29
N LYS A 66 18.51 -3.98 5.37
CA LYS A 66 19.22 -5.18 4.97
C LYS A 66 20.56 -4.86 4.33
N LEU A 67 20.61 -3.85 3.47
CA LEU A 67 21.85 -3.43 2.84
C LEU A 67 22.85 -2.92 3.87
N ALA A 68 22.37 -2.16 4.87
CA ALA A 68 23.23 -1.66 5.95
C ALA A 68 23.81 -2.79 6.79
N THR A 69 23.06 -3.88 7.02
CA THR A 69 23.50 -4.99 7.83
C THR A 69 24.42 -5.97 7.10
N LYS A 70 24.51 -5.87 5.80
CA LYS A 70 25.37 -6.75 4.99
C LYS A 70 26.84 -6.33 4.98
N LYS A 71 27.18 -5.27 5.65
CA LYS A 71 28.59 -4.86 5.78
C LYS A 71 29.37 -5.80 6.74
#